data_1dd8958ed7529214502972465f4967cf
#
_entry.id   1dd8958ed7529214502972465f4967cf
#
_cell.length_a   1.000
_cell.length_b   1.000
_cell.length_c   1.000
_cell.angle_alpha   90.00
_cell.angle_beta   90.00
_cell.angle_gamma   90.00
#
_symmetry.space_group_name_H-M   'P 1'
#
loop_
_entity.id
_entity.type
_entity.pdbx_description
1 polymer ?
#
loop_
_entity_poly.entity_id
_entity_poly.type
_entity_poly.pdbx_seq_one_letter_code
_entity_poly.pdbx_strand_id
1 'polypeptide(L)'
;MIWSINKLVKQHNEGVITFLLDAHKDFFDHCLNNPLDMQQRRSIVSEEDNCLVVSSAGSGKTSSIVGKVKYLTEVKGIAPHKILLISYTNKAAAELTERMATNGLKGYTFHKLAIDIIGKTTGTKPSICDNTDSLFVDIYHKIIR
;
A
#
# COMPACT_ATOMS: atom_id res chain seq x y z
N MET A 1 17.73 24.72 -20.89
CA MET A 1 16.41 24.23 -21.36
C MET A 1 15.79 23.18 -20.41
N ILE A 2 16.44 22.06 -20.06
CA ILE A 2 15.90 21.00 -19.16
C ILE A 2 15.51 21.55 -17.76
N TRP A 3 16.33 22.44 -17.18
CA TRP A 3 16.04 23.02 -15.86
C TRP A 3 14.76 23.86 -15.84
N SER A 4 14.45 24.53 -16.93
CA SER A 4 13.22 25.32 -17.10
C SER A 4 11.97 24.44 -17.19
N ILE A 5 12.05 23.28 -17.86
CA ILE A 5 10.94 22.32 -18.00
C ILE A 5 10.62 21.70 -16.63
N ASN A 6 11.62 21.23 -15.89
CA ASN A 6 11.42 20.65 -14.55
C ASN A 6 10.76 21.62 -13.58
N LYS A 7 11.11 22.93 -13.67
CA LYS A 7 10.47 23.96 -12.87
C LYS A 7 9.00 24.14 -13.22
N LEU A 8 8.67 24.16 -14.51
CA LEU A 8 7.28 24.28 -14.98
C LEU A 8 6.44 23.07 -14.56
N VAL A 9 6.96 21.85 -14.72
CA VAL A 9 6.29 20.61 -14.29
C VAL A 9 6.03 20.66 -12.78
N LYS A 10 7.03 21.03 -11.99
CA LYS A 10 6.86 21.15 -10.54
C LYS A 10 5.78 22.19 -10.15
N GLN A 11 5.78 23.33 -10.79
CA GLN A 11 4.76 24.37 -10.54
C GLN A 11 3.35 23.88 -10.94
N HIS A 12 3.23 23.19 -12.06
CA HIS A 12 1.96 22.60 -12.48
C HIS A 12 1.47 21.56 -11.46
N ASN A 13 2.32 20.61 -11.05
CA ASN A 13 1.96 19.59 -10.08
C ASN A 13 1.54 20.19 -8.73
N GLU A 14 2.24 21.22 -8.26
CA GLU A 14 1.84 21.96 -7.04
C GLU A 14 0.45 22.61 -7.19
N GLY A 15 0.17 23.20 -8.35
CA GLY A 15 -1.15 23.75 -8.65
C GLY A 15 -2.25 22.71 -8.62
N VAL A 16 -2.01 21.54 -9.23
CA VAL A 16 -2.96 20.40 -9.22
C VAL A 16 -3.19 19.88 -7.80
N ILE A 17 -2.11 19.68 -7.01
CA ILE A 17 -2.22 19.24 -5.62
C ILE A 17 -3.04 20.22 -4.79
N THR A 18 -2.77 21.52 -4.91
CA THR A 18 -3.51 22.56 -4.18
C THR A 18 -5.00 22.51 -4.54
N PHE A 19 -5.31 22.44 -5.83
CA PHE A 19 -6.69 22.33 -6.30
C PHE A 19 -7.40 21.09 -5.75
N LEU A 20 -6.74 19.91 -5.75
CA LEU A 20 -7.33 18.68 -5.25
C LEU A 20 -7.56 18.72 -3.73
N LEU A 21 -6.65 19.35 -2.99
CA LEU A 21 -6.79 19.54 -1.54
C LEU A 21 -7.99 20.41 -1.19
N ASP A 22 -8.19 21.49 -1.94
CA ASP A 22 -9.32 22.40 -1.73
C ASP A 22 -10.65 21.73 -2.18
N ALA A 23 -10.65 21.09 -3.33
CA ALA A 23 -11.82 20.41 -3.87
C ALA A 23 -12.33 19.27 -2.98
N HIS A 24 -11.42 18.57 -2.26
CA HIS A 24 -11.75 17.45 -1.40
C HIS A 24 -11.54 17.74 0.10
N LYS A 25 -11.55 19.01 0.48
CA LYS A 25 -11.36 19.43 1.88
C LYS A 25 -12.30 18.73 2.84
N ASP A 26 -13.59 18.72 2.53
CA ASP A 26 -14.63 18.09 3.35
C ASP A 26 -14.39 16.58 3.53
N PHE A 27 -14.00 15.88 2.48
CA PHE A 27 -13.59 14.49 2.58
C PHE A 27 -12.43 14.31 3.56
N PHE A 28 -11.38 15.09 3.47
CA PHE A 28 -10.20 14.97 4.34
C PHE A 28 -10.47 15.32 5.80
N ASP A 29 -11.41 16.22 6.04
CA ASP A 29 -11.80 16.60 7.40
C ASP A 29 -12.61 15.50 8.11
N HIS A 30 -13.29 14.60 7.36
CA HIS A 30 -14.21 13.61 7.91
C HIS A 30 -13.90 12.15 7.55
N CYS A 31 -12.92 11.87 6.68
CA CYS A 31 -12.64 10.51 6.21
C CYS A 31 -12.12 9.56 7.31
N LEU A 32 -11.55 10.09 8.38
CA LEU A 32 -11.06 9.34 9.54
C LEU A 32 -11.53 10.02 10.84
N ASN A 33 -11.57 9.25 11.93
CA ASN A 33 -11.92 9.79 13.26
C ASN A 33 -10.99 10.93 13.71
N ASN A 34 -9.68 10.81 13.36
CA ASN A 34 -8.71 11.87 13.56
C ASN A 34 -8.39 12.52 12.21
N PRO A 35 -8.47 13.85 12.10
CA PRO A 35 -8.17 14.55 10.86
C PRO A 35 -6.73 14.26 10.38
N LEU A 36 -6.60 14.10 9.08
CA LEU A 36 -5.29 13.99 8.44
C LEU A 36 -4.58 15.35 8.42
N ASP A 37 -3.29 15.36 8.72
CA ASP A 37 -2.50 16.57 8.57
C ASP A 37 -2.24 16.94 7.09
N MET A 38 -1.74 18.14 6.83
CA MET A 38 -1.54 18.64 5.48
C MET A 38 -0.55 17.80 4.67
N GLN A 39 0.51 17.26 5.30
CA GLN A 39 1.49 16.41 4.61
C GLN A 39 0.89 15.06 4.22
N GLN A 40 0.08 14.49 5.11
CA GLN A 40 -0.66 13.26 4.84
C GLN A 40 -1.65 13.47 3.68
N ARG A 41 -2.44 14.54 3.70
CA ARG A 41 -3.37 14.89 2.62
C ARG A 41 -2.65 15.06 1.28
N ARG A 42 -1.53 15.76 1.27
CA ARG A 42 -0.69 15.91 0.06
C ARG A 42 -0.22 14.58 -0.48
N SER A 43 0.25 13.68 0.38
CA SER A 43 0.69 12.33 -0.05
C SER A 43 -0.46 11.51 -0.65
N ILE A 44 -1.69 11.74 -0.18
CA ILE A 44 -2.89 11.04 -0.66
C ILE A 44 -3.29 11.53 -2.05
N VAL A 45 -3.32 12.84 -2.29
CA VAL A 45 -3.73 13.39 -3.60
C VAL A 45 -2.63 13.31 -4.66
N SER A 46 -1.37 13.08 -4.27
CA SER A 46 -0.27 12.90 -5.23
C SER A 46 -0.53 11.65 -6.08
N GLU A 47 -0.71 11.86 -7.38
CA GLU A 47 -0.97 10.82 -8.38
C GLU A 47 0.25 10.69 -9.28
N GLU A 48 1.20 9.88 -8.83
CA GLU A 48 2.40 9.51 -9.56
C GLU A 48 2.38 8.00 -9.79
N ASP A 49 3.00 7.53 -10.86
CA ASP A 49 3.13 6.08 -11.14
C ASP A 49 3.82 5.36 -9.97
N ASN A 50 4.76 6.05 -9.31
CA ASN A 50 5.46 5.56 -8.12
C ASN A 50 5.57 6.69 -7.10
N CYS A 51 5.02 6.47 -5.91
CA CYS A 51 5.08 7.42 -4.80
C CYS A 51 5.75 6.80 -3.59
N LEU A 52 6.85 7.39 -3.12
CA LEU A 52 7.53 7.02 -1.88
C LEU A 52 7.18 8.01 -0.78
N VAL A 53 6.53 7.53 0.28
CA VAL A 53 6.23 8.33 1.47
C VAL A 53 7.16 7.90 2.60
N VAL A 54 8.05 8.78 3.01
CA VAL A 54 8.98 8.56 4.13
C VAL A 54 8.43 9.25 5.37
N SER A 55 8.29 8.50 6.46
CA SER A 55 7.76 9.04 7.70
C SER A 55 8.32 8.33 8.93
N SER A 56 8.47 9.05 10.05
CA SER A 56 8.98 8.52 11.33
C SER A 56 7.99 7.56 12.00
N ALA A 57 8.44 6.85 13.03
CA ALA A 57 7.55 6.05 13.88
C ALA A 57 6.52 6.97 14.56
N GLY A 58 5.26 6.53 14.62
CA GLY A 58 4.18 7.29 15.24
C GLY A 58 3.60 8.46 14.41
N SER A 59 4.14 8.76 13.23
CA SER A 59 3.68 9.87 12.36
C SER A 59 2.36 9.61 11.61
N GLY A 60 1.63 8.55 11.91
CA GLY A 60 0.35 8.25 11.26
C GLY A 60 0.46 7.59 9.89
N LYS A 61 1.52 6.81 9.62
CA LYS A 61 1.66 6.04 8.36
C LYS A 61 0.43 5.23 8.00
N THR A 62 -0.08 4.46 8.96
CA THR A 62 -1.29 3.64 8.75
C THR A 62 -2.49 4.51 8.42
N SER A 63 -2.65 5.66 9.09
CA SER A 63 -3.74 6.61 8.80
C SER A 63 -3.63 7.19 7.38
N SER A 64 -2.42 7.48 6.91
CA SER A 64 -2.20 7.92 5.52
C SER A 64 -2.59 6.85 4.50
N ILE A 65 -2.25 5.57 4.77
CA ILE A 65 -2.62 4.44 3.91
C ILE A 65 -4.15 4.28 3.88
N VAL A 66 -4.79 4.31 5.06
CA VAL A 66 -6.26 4.22 5.17
C VAL A 66 -6.93 5.37 4.44
N GLY A 67 -6.44 6.61 4.62
CA GLY A 67 -6.92 7.79 3.92
C GLY A 67 -6.75 7.67 2.39
N LYS A 68 -5.60 7.15 1.92
CA LYS A 68 -5.36 6.91 0.48
C LYS A 68 -6.35 5.91 -0.10
N VAL A 69 -6.60 4.79 0.60
CA VAL A 69 -7.56 3.79 0.15
C VAL A 69 -8.96 4.38 0.07
N LYS A 70 -9.41 5.09 1.11
CA LYS A 70 -10.72 5.75 1.09
C LYS A 70 -10.82 6.77 -0.04
N TYR A 71 -9.79 7.58 -0.25
CA TYR A 71 -9.75 8.52 -1.37
C TYR A 71 -9.88 7.82 -2.72
N LEU A 72 -9.15 6.71 -2.92
CA LEU A 72 -9.22 5.93 -4.16
C LEU A 72 -10.61 5.29 -4.37
N THR A 73 -11.24 4.78 -3.32
CA THR A 73 -12.53 4.09 -3.43
C THR A 73 -13.72 5.07 -3.46
N GLU A 74 -13.74 6.07 -2.58
CA GLU A 74 -14.90 6.94 -2.37
C GLU A 74 -14.88 8.17 -3.30
N VAL A 75 -13.69 8.71 -3.58
CA VAL A 75 -13.53 9.91 -4.43
C VAL A 75 -13.23 9.53 -5.89
N LYS A 76 -12.28 8.61 -6.10
CA LYS A 76 -11.88 8.18 -7.45
C LYS A 76 -12.72 7.04 -8.02
N GLY A 77 -13.58 6.40 -7.24
CA GLY A 77 -14.43 5.29 -7.68
C GLY A 77 -13.68 4.02 -8.06
N ILE A 78 -12.46 3.84 -7.56
CA ILE A 78 -11.66 2.64 -7.84
C ILE A 78 -12.23 1.47 -7.03
N ALA A 79 -12.59 0.40 -7.73
CA ALA A 79 -13.14 -0.78 -7.09
C ALA A 79 -12.13 -1.45 -6.14
N PRO A 80 -12.54 -1.88 -4.93
CA PRO A 80 -11.64 -2.45 -3.93
C PRO A 80 -10.77 -3.61 -4.43
N HIS A 81 -11.29 -4.45 -5.32
CA HIS A 81 -10.53 -5.58 -5.89
C HIS A 81 -9.36 -5.17 -6.81
N LYS A 82 -9.27 -3.89 -7.18
CA LYS A 82 -8.13 -3.32 -7.93
C LYS A 82 -7.05 -2.75 -7.03
N ILE A 83 -7.25 -2.78 -5.71
CA ILE A 83 -6.30 -2.24 -4.73
C ILE A 83 -5.68 -3.42 -3.97
N LEU A 84 -4.36 -3.46 -3.94
CA LEU A 84 -3.59 -4.45 -3.19
C LEU A 84 -2.83 -3.78 -2.05
N LEU A 85 -3.09 -4.21 -0.82
CA LEU A 85 -2.39 -3.76 0.38
C LEU A 85 -1.39 -4.81 0.83
N ILE A 86 -0.11 -4.45 0.85
CA ILE A 86 0.96 -5.34 1.30
C ILE A 86 1.68 -4.73 2.49
N SER A 87 1.96 -5.55 3.49
CA SER A 87 2.75 -5.20 4.66
C SER A 87 3.87 -6.20 4.90
N TYR A 88 4.90 -5.78 5.62
CA TYR A 88 6.02 -6.65 5.93
C TYR A 88 5.68 -7.69 7.00
N THR A 89 4.87 -7.33 8.01
CA THR A 89 4.53 -8.21 9.12
C THR A 89 3.07 -8.64 9.13
N ASN A 90 2.80 -9.84 9.67
CA ASN A 90 1.43 -10.33 9.85
C ASN A 90 0.59 -9.40 10.74
N LYS A 91 1.20 -8.82 11.79
CA LYS A 91 0.53 -7.87 12.68
C LYS A 91 0.05 -6.63 11.92
N ALA A 92 0.92 -6.02 11.11
CA ALA A 92 0.56 -4.84 10.33
C ALA A 92 -0.45 -5.17 9.21
N ALA A 93 -0.36 -6.35 8.59
CA ALA A 93 -1.36 -6.81 7.62
C ALA A 93 -2.74 -7.03 8.26
N ALA A 94 -2.78 -7.57 9.49
CA ALA A 94 -4.01 -7.74 10.26
C ALA A 94 -4.62 -6.38 10.64
N GLU A 95 -3.81 -5.43 11.14
CA GLU A 95 -4.25 -4.07 11.46
C GLU A 95 -4.85 -3.36 10.22
N LEU A 96 -4.19 -3.45 9.06
CA LEU A 96 -4.72 -2.90 7.81
C LEU A 96 -6.05 -3.56 7.43
N THR A 97 -6.18 -4.89 7.59
CA THR A 97 -7.42 -5.62 7.31
C THR A 97 -8.56 -5.14 8.20
N GLU A 98 -8.30 -4.99 9.49
CA GLU A 98 -9.30 -4.50 10.47
C GLU A 98 -9.77 -3.08 10.12
N ARG A 99 -8.83 -2.18 9.86
CA ARG A 99 -9.14 -0.78 9.51
C ARG A 99 -9.83 -0.64 8.15
N MET A 100 -9.66 -1.61 7.25
CA MET A 100 -10.23 -1.63 5.90
C MET A 100 -11.44 -2.56 5.74
N ALA A 101 -11.91 -3.17 6.82
CA ALA A 101 -13.01 -4.15 6.77
C ALA A 101 -14.28 -3.58 6.11
N THR A 102 -14.62 -2.31 6.38
CA THR A 102 -15.77 -1.63 5.80
C THR A 102 -15.63 -1.40 4.29
N ASN A 103 -14.41 -1.34 3.78
CA ASN A 103 -14.12 -1.15 2.36
C ASN A 103 -13.93 -2.49 1.61
N GLY A 104 -14.09 -3.64 2.28
CA GLY A 104 -13.92 -4.96 1.67
C GLY A 104 -12.49 -5.30 1.28
N LEU A 105 -11.48 -4.63 1.84
CA LEU A 105 -10.08 -4.82 1.54
C LEU A 105 -9.37 -5.65 2.62
N LYS A 106 -8.38 -6.43 2.19
CA LYS A 106 -7.52 -7.21 3.08
C LYS A 106 -6.06 -6.81 2.89
N GLY A 107 -5.34 -6.72 4.00
CA GLY A 107 -3.89 -6.61 4.01
C GLY A 107 -3.24 -7.99 3.85
N TYR A 108 -2.18 -8.05 3.05
CA TYR A 108 -1.39 -9.25 2.82
C TYR A 108 0.05 -9.03 3.28
N THR A 109 0.73 -10.11 3.65
CA THR A 109 2.19 -10.14 3.61
C THR A 109 2.64 -10.70 2.26
N PHE A 110 3.89 -10.39 1.86
CA PHE A 110 4.46 -10.93 0.61
C PHE A 110 4.37 -12.46 0.56
N HIS A 111 4.70 -13.14 1.66
CA HIS A 111 4.64 -14.60 1.74
C HIS A 111 3.23 -15.13 1.54
N LYS A 112 2.24 -14.55 2.23
CA LYS A 112 0.84 -14.98 2.10
C LYS A 112 0.30 -14.75 0.70
N LEU A 113 0.63 -13.60 0.10
CA LEU A 113 0.25 -13.29 -1.28
C LEU A 113 0.86 -14.30 -2.26
N ALA A 114 2.15 -14.63 -2.10
CA ALA A 114 2.84 -15.61 -2.95
C ALA A 114 2.19 -17.00 -2.84
N ILE A 115 1.90 -17.46 -1.62
CA ILE A 115 1.21 -18.73 -1.39
C ILE A 115 -0.18 -18.76 -2.05
N ASP A 116 -0.93 -17.66 -1.94
CA ASP A 116 -2.26 -17.56 -2.54
C ASP A 116 -2.19 -17.56 -4.08
N ILE A 117 -1.19 -16.88 -4.68
CA ILE A 117 -0.97 -16.90 -6.13
C ILE A 117 -0.60 -18.30 -6.61
N ILE A 118 0.39 -18.94 -5.97
CA ILE A 118 0.81 -20.31 -6.33
C ILE A 118 -0.36 -21.26 -6.21
N GLY A 119 -1.11 -21.22 -5.10
CA GLY A 119 -2.27 -22.10 -4.88
C GLY A 119 -3.35 -21.93 -5.95
N LYS A 120 -3.61 -20.71 -6.40
CA LYS A 120 -4.56 -20.42 -7.49
C LYS A 120 -4.06 -20.93 -8.85
N THR A 121 -2.76 -20.85 -9.10
CA THR A 121 -2.16 -21.22 -10.39
C THR A 121 -2.00 -22.75 -10.51
N THR A 122 -1.60 -23.42 -9.41
CA THR A 122 -1.32 -24.86 -9.42
C THR A 122 -2.51 -25.72 -9.00
N GLY A 123 -3.59 -25.09 -8.51
CA GLY A 123 -4.74 -25.81 -7.94
C GLY A 123 -4.48 -26.44 -6.56
N THR A 124 -3.26 -26.37 -6.04
CA THR A 124 -2.87 -26.93 -4.76
C THR A 124 -2.15 -25.89 -3.91
N LYS A 125 -2.56 -25.75 -2.65
CA LYS A 125 -1.90 -24.83 -1.73
C LYS A 125 -0.52 -25.37 -1.35
N PRO A 126 0.57 -24.65 -1.59
CA PRO A 126 1.91 -25.13 -1.25
C PRO A 126 2.03 -25.30 0.27
N SER A 127 2.68 -26.38 0.71
CA SER A 127 3.08 -26.55 2.09
C SER A 127 4.33 -25.71 2.35
N ILE A 128 4.35 -25.04 3.50
CA ILE A 128 5.56 -24.35 3.96
C ILE A 128 6.45 -25.40 4.61
N CYS A 129 7.72 -25.46 4.22
CA CYS A 129 8.69 -26.33 4.86
C CYS A 129 9.10 -25.72 6.20
N ASP A 130 8.66 -26.32 7.31
CA ASP A 130 8.97 -25.84 8.66
C ASP A 130 10.40 -26.17 9.11
N ASN A 131 11.09 -27.07 8.39
CA ASN A 131 12.44 -27.52 8.74
C ASN A 131 13.44 -27.20 7.60
N THR A 132 13.86 -25.95 7.55
CA THR A 132 14.81 -25.47 6.54
C THR A 132 16.19 -26.13 6.65
N ASP A 133 16.63 -26.51 7.86
CA ASP A 133 17.96 -27.08 8.09
C ASP A 133 18.08 -28.47 7.48
N SER A 134 17.06 -29.31 7.62
CA SER A 134 17.04 -30.64 6.99
C SER A 134 16.95 -30.54 5.46
N LEU A 135 16.20 -29.55 4.95
CA LEU A 135 16.08 -29.32 3.51
C LEU A 135 17.39 -28.91 2.87
N PHE A 136 18.18 -28.05 3.53
CA PHE A 136 19.53 -27.66 3.09
C PHE A 136 20.48 -28.85 3.03
N VAL A 137 20.45 -29.72 4.04
CA VAL A 137 21.26 -30.96 4.07
C VAL A 137 20.87 -31.90 2.95
N ASP A 138 19.56 -32.10 2.71
CA ASP A 138 19.06 -32.96 1.65
C ASP A 138 19.40 -32.45 0.24
N ILE A 139 19.29 -31.15 0.02
CA ILE A 139 19.68 -30.49 -1.23
C ILE A 139 21.20 -30.63 -1.43
N TYR A 140 22.00 -30.35 -0.39
CA TYR A 140 23.44 -30.48 -0.44
C TYR A 140 23.87 -31.90 -0.83
N HIS A 141 23.32 -32.94 -0.21
CA HIS A 141 23.57 -34.32 -0.56
C HIS A 141 23.10 -34.75 -1.96
N LYS A 142 22.13 -34.09 -2.53
CA LYS A 142 21.67 -34.33 -3.93
C LYS A 142 22.54 -33.67 -4.98
N ILE A 143 23.18 -32.53 -4.66
CA ILE A 143 24.00 -31.77 -5.62
C ILE A 143 25.45 -32.27 -5.66
N ILE A 144 25.96 -32.84 -4.56
CA ILE A 144 27.35 -33.26 -4.44
C ILE A 144 27.55 -34.79 -4.73
N ARG A 145 26.50 -35.47 -5.15
CA ARG A 145 26.62 -36.81 -5.77
C ARG A 145 26.76 -36.68 -7.29
#